data_3e2900a122026c1d8d4a953457b40f65
#
_entry.id   3e2900a122026c1d8d4a953457b40f65
#
_cell.length_a   1.000
_cell.length_b   1.000
_cell.length_c   1.000
_cell.angle_alpha   90.00
_cell.angle_beta   90.00
_cell.angle_gamma   90.00
#
_symmetry.space_group_name_H-M   'P 1'
#
loop_
_entity.id
_entity.type
_entity.pdbx_description
1 polymer ?
#
loop_
_entity_poly.entity_id
_entity_poly.type
_entity_poly.pdbx_seq_one_letter_code
_entity_poly.pdbx_strand_id
1 'polypeptide(L)'
;QRQMCIRDRPLGCCIHNRTWQKIALQQGDMDGACAVYSLMMYLIAIKVLTYAQVKNLNTKFNGQTSKGRLFKEFFEKEGLCRNGFYFSTIVEKLKHSFSKEVSAVSSNYNSTDFDQSNAVQQIKEAIDDSCPIMIAEVFKGGGAHAILAVGYEFCNDELTKIFCLDPGYPIADYSYWNTVIRINDAKGKVYSHTSISDKQMNDIYIDETLRIRKR
;
A
#
# COMPACT_ATOMS: atom_id res chain seq x y z
N GLN A 1 -15.30 14.55 8.12
CA GLN A 1 -14.56 14.97 6.93
C GLN A 1 -13.70 13.81 6.40
N ARG A 2 -13.57 13.70 5.07
CA ARG A 2 -12.73 12.69 4.40
C ARG A 2 -11.61 13.37 3.64
N GLN A 3 -10.41 12.84 3.76
CA GLN A 3 -9.22 13.24 3.01
C GLN A 3 -8.73 12.06 2.18
N MET A 4 -8.42 12.33 0.89
CA MET A 4 -7.93 11.33 -0.04
C MET A 4 -6.71 11.87 -0.79
N CYS A 5 -5.64 11.09 -0.92
CA CYS A 5 -4.47 11.43 -1.74
C CYS A 5 -4.68 11.07 -3.23
N ILE A 6 -5.66 10.24 -3.53
CA ILE A 6 -6.10 9.91 -4.89
C ILE A 6 -7.35 10.71 -5.15
N ARG A 7 -7.23 11.79 -5.89
CA ARG A 7 -8.34 12.71 -6.21
C ARG A 7 -8.80 12.52 -7.65
N ASP A 8 -10.10 12.69 -7.81
CA ASP A 8 -10.82 12.92 -9.06
C ASP A 8 -10.96 11.76 -9.99
N ARG A 9 -12.14 11.13 -9.94
CA ARG A 9 -12.61 10.73 -11.24
C ARG A 9 -13.95 10.06 -11.31
N PRO A 10 -14.64 10.19 -12.43
CA PRO A 10 -15.94 9.57 -12.64
C PRO A 10 -15.90 8.02 -12.70
N LEU A 11 -14.73 7.41 -12.71
CA LEU A 11 -14.52 5.97 -12.90
C LEU A 11 -13.70 5.30 -11.76
N GLY A 12 -13.90 5.72 -10.50
CA GLY A 12 -13.28 5.04 -9.35
C GLY A 12 -11.76 5.28 -9.21
N CYS A 13 -11.02 4.27 -8.76
CA CYS A 13 -9.61 4.36 -8.37
C CYS A 13 -8.67 4.49 -9.57
N CYS A 14 -8.58 5.71 -10.12
CA CYS A 14 -7.76 6.06 -11.27
C CYS A 14 -6.90 7.29 -10.98
N ILE A 15 -5.80 7.45 -11.71
CA ILE A 15 -4.97 8.63 -11.69
C ILE A 15 -4.68 9.14 -13.11
N HIS A 16 -4.60 10.46 -13.28
CA HIS A 16 -4.21 11.04 -14.56
C HIS A 16 -2.68 11.15 -14.67
N ASN A 17 -2.11 10.36 -15.59
CA ASN A 17 -0.71 10.42 -15.98
C ASN A 17 -0.63 10.35 -17.50
N ARG A 18 -0.75 11.51 -18.19
CA ARG A 18 -1.00 11.68 -19.64
C ARG A 18 -2.35 11.14 -20.09
N THR A 19 -2.75 9.98 -19.62
CA THR A 19 -4.05 9.34 -19.80
C THR A 19 -4.58 8.86 -18.43
N TRP A 20 -5.89 8.54 -18.36
CA TRP A 20 -6.47 7.93 -17.16
C TRP A 20 -5.98 6.50 -17.00
N GLN A 21 -5.47 6.18 -15.83
CA GLN A 21 -4.90 4.87 -15.53
C GLN A 21 -5.51 4.33 -14.24
N LYS A 22 -5.94 3.08 -14.30
CA LYS A 22 -6.34 2.33 -13.11
C LYS A 22 -5.14 2.18 -12.17
N ILE A 23 -5.36 2.30 -10.87
CA ILE A 23 -4.32 2.08 -9.86
C ILE A 23 -4.44 0.67 -9.30
N ALA A 24 -5.67 0.25 -8.96
CA ALA A 24 -5.90 -1.01 -8.28
C ALA A 24 -5.43 -2.21 -9.10
N LEU A 25 -4.66 -3.06 -8.44
CA LEU A 25 -4.21 -4.37 -8.92
C LEU A 25 -4.76 -5.44 -7.99
N GLN A 26 -5.09 -6.61 -8.52
CA GLN A 26 -5.57 -7.75 -7.75
C GLN A 26 -4.55 -8.87 -7.85
N GLN A 27 -4.16 -9.44 -6.72
CA GLN A 27 -3.29 -10.61 -6.65
C GLN A 27 -4.06 -11.89 -6.97
N GLY A 28 -3.36 -12.94 -7.36
CA GLY A 28 -3.93 -14.27 -7.56
C GLY A 28 -4.08 -15.03 -6.23
N ASP A 29 -4.94 -16.05 -6.23
CA ASP A 29 -5.23 -16.85 -5.03
C ASP A 29 -4.04 -17.69 -4.51
N MET A 30 -3.02 -17.87 -5.34
CA MET A 30 -1.88 -18.75 -5.05
C MET A 30 -0.57 -18.01 -4.78
N ASP A 31 -0.58 -16.68 -4.79
CA ASP A 31 0.63 -15.89 -4.56
C ASP A 31 0.57 -15.12 -3.23
N GLY A 32 1.68 -15.09 -2.50
CA GLY A 32 1.87 -14.28 -1.30
C GLY A 32 2.42 -12.88 -1.61
N ALA A 33 2.13 -12.33 -2.79
CA ALA A 33 2.79 -11.14 -3.31
C ALA A 33 2.09 -9.82 -2.95
N CYS A 34 1.24 -9.77 -1.92
CA CYS A 34 0.49 -8.58 -1.50
C CYS A 34 1.38 -7.33 -1.42
N ALA A 35 2.60 -7.46 -0.86
CA ALA A 35 3.53 -6.34 -0.75
C ALA A 35 4.03 -5.84 -2.10
N VAL A 36 4.25 -6.74 -3.09
CA VAL A 36 4.66 -6.36 -4.45
C VAL A 36 3.51 -5.68 -5.19
N TYR A 37 2.29 -6.21 -5.09
CA TYR A 37 1.11 -5.58 -5.68
C TYR A 37 0.85 -4.19 -5.08
N SER A 38 0.92 -4.05 -3.77
CA SER A 38 0.77 -2.76 -3.07
C SER A 38 1.87 -1.78 -3.47
N LEU A 39 3.13 -2.23 -3.62
CA LEU A 39 4.22 -1.42 -4.14
C LEU A 39 3.95 -0.95 -5.58
N MET A 40 3.47 -1.82 -6.46
CA MET A 40 3.16 -1.43 -7.84
C MET A 40 2.00 -0.44 -7.90
N MET A 41 0.94 -0.64 -7.11
CA MET A 41 -0.15 0.34 -6.95
C MET A 41 0.38 1.69 -6.47
N TYR A 42 1.28 1.68 -5.49
CA TYR A 42 1.93 2.89 -4.99
C TYR A 42 2.67 3.64 -6.10
N LEU A 43 3.55 2.94 -6.84
CA LEU A 43 4.37 3.55 -7.91
C LEU A 43 3.52 4.08 -9.07
N ILE A 44 2.37 3.48 -9.35
CA ILE A 44 1.38 4.03 -10.29
C ILE A 44 0.75 5.30 -9.72
N ALA A 45 0.33 5.28 -8.46
CA ALA A 45 -0.33 6.41 -7.79
C ALA A 45 0.55 7.66 -7.75
N ILE A 46 1.84 7.53 -7.48
CA ILE A 46 2.81 8.64 -7.52
C ILE A 46 3.35 8.96 -8.93
N LYS A 47 2.77 8.35 -9.97
CA LYS A 47 3.08 8.59 -11.41
C LYS A 47 4.52 8.28 -11.81
N VAL A 48 5.16 7.32 -11.17
CA VAL A 48 6.49 6.80 -11.52
C VAL A 48 6.38 5.68 -12.54
N LEU A 49 5.36 4.82 -12.39
CA LEU A 49 5.00 3.78 -13.34
C LEU A 49 3.64 4.05 -13.99
N THR A 50 3.36 3.36 -15.08
CA THR A 50 2.02 3.29 -15.68
C THR A 50 1.41 1.91 -15.45
N TYR A 51 0.07 1.83 -15.40
CA TYR A 51 -0.64 0.56 -15.28
C TYR A 51 -0.25 -0.44 -16.38
N ALA A 52 -0.12 0.04 -17.63
CA ALA A 52 0.29 -0.81 -18.74
C ALA A 52 1.70 -1.39 -18.58
N GLN A 53 2.63 -0.63 -17.99
CA GLN A 53 4.00 -1.12 -17.74
C GLN A 53 4.02 -2.23 -16.69
N VAL A 54 3.17 -2.14 -15.66
CA VAL A 54 3.07 -3.15 -14.61
C VAL A 54 2.34 -4.40 -15.11
N LYS A 55 1.27 -4.24 -15.88
CA LYS A 55 0.46 -5.37 -16.36
C LYS A 55 1.15 -6.19 -17.48
N ASN A 56 2.04 -5.60 -18.24
CA ASN A 56 2.69 -6.27 -19.38
C ASN A 56 3.95 -7.05 -18.94
N LEU A 57 3.75 -8.13 -18.21
CA LEU A 57 4.83 -9.01 -17.68
C LEU A 57 5.48 -9.88 -18.77
N ASN A 58 4.96 -9.88 -20.00
CA ASN A 58 5.50 -10.69 -21.13
C ASN A 58 6.69 -10.03 -21.84
N THR A 59 7.03 -8.80 -21.50
CA THR A 59 8.20 -8.11 -22.07
C THR A 59 9.44 -8.45 -21.26
N LYS A 60 10.53 -8.84 -21.95
CA LYS A 60 11.85 -8.97 -21.34
C LYS A 60 12.25 -7.62 -20.72
N PHE A 61 12.57 -7.63 -19.44
CA PHE A 61 12.96 -6.42 -18.73
C PHE A 61 14.38 -5.99 -19.13
N ASN A 62 14.50 -4.76 -19.64
CA ASN A 62 15.80 -4.20 -19.99
C ASN A 62 16.51 -3.69 -18.74
N GLY A 63 17.52 -4.42 -18.25
CA GLY A 63 18.31 -4.06 -17.08
C GLY A 63 19.11 -2.74 -17.21
N GLN A 64 19.20 -2.17 -18.41
CA GLN A 64 19.85 -0.87 -18.62
C GLN A 64 18.99 0.31 -18.19
N THR A 65 17.65 0.15 -18.15
CA THR A 65 16.73 1.20 -17.70
C THR A 65 16.40 1.06 -16.22
N SER A 66 16.12 2.16 -15.51
CA SER A 66 15.70 2.14 -14.10
C SER A 66 14.47 1.27 -13.90
N LYS A 67 13.46 1.40 -14.76
CA LYS A 67 12.23 0.59 -14.71
C LYS A 67 12.49 -0.89 -15.01
N GLY A 68 13.35 -1.19 -15.97
CA GLY A 68 13.74 -2.57 -16.28
C GLY A 68 14.48 -3.23 -15.11
N ARG A 69 15.36 -2.53 -14.41
CA ARG A 69 16.03 -3.02 -13.20
C ARG A 69 15.04 -3.26 -12.06
N LEU A 70 14.07 -2.34 -11.86
CA LEU A 70 13.00 -2.50 -10.86
C LEU A 70 12.21 -3.78 -11.12
N PHE A 71 11.71 -3.98 -12.34
CA PHE A 71 10.93 -5.18 -12.67
C PHE A 71 11.76 -6.46 -12.58
N LYS A 72 13.03 -6.41 -12.99
CA LYS A 72 13.94 -7.55 -12.84
C LYS A 72 14.14 -7.93 -11.36
N GLU A 73 14.30 -6.93 -10.50
CA GLU A 73 14.49 -7.16 -9.06
C GLU A 73 13.28 -7.84 -8.40
N PHE A 74 12.06 -7.39 -8.74
CA PHE A 74 10.84 -7.85 -8.06
C PHE A 74 10.15 -9.02 -8.76
N PHE A 75 10.35 -9.24 -10.06
CA PHE A 75 9.63 -10.28 -10.79
C PHE A 75 10.51 -11.41 -11.34
N GLU A 76 11.79 -11.13 -11.69
CA GLU A 76 12.66 -12.19 -12.19
C GLU A 76 13.47 -12.86 -11.08
N LYS A 77 14.07 -12.11 -10.15
CA LYS A 77 14.98 -12.65 -9.14
C LYS A 77 14.26 -13.40 -8.02
N GLU A 78 13.13 -12.90 -7.57
CA GLU A 78 12.41 -13.44 -6.43
C GLU A 78 11.18 -14.26 -6.84
N GLY A 79 10.74 -14.10 -8.08
CA GLY A 79 9.45 -14.62 -8.52
C GLY A 79 8.28 -13.93 -7.79
N LEU A 80 7.08 -14.48 -7.94
CA LEU A 80 5.95 -14.11 -7.11
C LEU A 80 6.18 -14.72 -5.72
N CYS A 81 6.54 -13.89 -4.76
CA CYS A 81 7.04 -14.32 -3.47
C CYS A 81 5.94 -14.96 -2.63
N ARG A 82 6.10 -16.23 -2.28
CA ARG A 82 5.15 -16.95 -1.41
C ARG A 82 5.18 -16.48 0.03
N ASN A 83 6.32 -15.96 0.47
CA ASN A 83 6.56 -15.59 1.87
C ASN A 83 6.38 -14.09 2.15
N GLY A 84 5.96 -13.31 1.14
CA GLY A 84 5.87 -11.87 1.24
C GLY A 84 7.23 -11.16 1.30
N PHE A 85 7.20 -9.85 1.55
CA PHE A 85 8.39 -9.02 1.75
C PHE A 85 8.21 -8.16 3.00
N TYR A 86 9.23 -8.11 3.84
CA TYR A 86 9.38 -7.03 4.80
C TYR A 86 9.60 -5.69 4.08
N PHE A 87 9.09 -4.61 4.61
CA PHE A 87 9.24 -3.30 3.96
C PHE A 87 10.68 -2.81 3.96
N SER A 88 11.49 -3.19 4.94
CA SER A 88 12.94 -2.97 4.94
C SER A 88 13.61 -3.57 3.70
N THR A 89 13.25 -4.80 3.34
CA THR A 89 13.76 -5.46 2.12
C THR A 89 13.32 -4.73 0.85
N ILE A 90 12.09 -4.23 0.80
CA ILE A 90 11.61 -3.41 -0.33
C ILE A 90 12.42 -2.12 -0.44
N VAL A 91 12.71 -1.44 0.70
CA VAL A 91 13.55 -0.24 0.72
C VAL A 91 14.93 -0.51 0.15
N GLU A 92 15.60 -1.59 0.57
CA GLU A 92 16.91 -1.99 0.05
C GLU A 92 16.89 -2.25 -1.46
N LYS A 93 15.89 -3.01 -1.94
CA LYS A 93 15.71 -3.29 -3.36
C LYS A 93 15.47 -2.02 -4.17
N LEU A 94 14.64 -1.10 -3.70
CA LEU A 94 14.41 0.19 -4.34
C LEU A 94 15.68 1.05 -4.35
N LYS A 95 16.42 1.07 -3.25
CA LYS A 95 17.71 1.77 -3.15
C LYS A 95 18.73 1.23 -4.15
N HIS A 96 18.79 -0.09 -4.32
CA HIS A 96 19.71 -0.72 -5.25
C HIS A 96 19.32 -0.50 -6.73
N SER A 97 18.04 -0.70 -7.07
CA SER A 97 17.60 -0.78 -8.47
C SER A 97 16.97 0.50 -8.99
N PHE A 98 16.41 1.37 -8.11
CA PHE A 98 15.51 2.45 -8.51
C PHE A 98 15.75 3.78 -7.78
N SER A 99 16.89 3.95 -7.12
CA SER A 99 17.21 5.12 -6.28
C SER A 99 17.27 6.46 -7.01
N LYS A 100 17.41 6.46 -8.34
CA LYS A 100 17.36 7.69 -9.15
C LYS A 100 15.95 8.24 -9.31
N GLU A 101 14.93 7.39 -9.20
CA GLU A 101 13.54 7.74 -9.44
C GLU A 101 12.78 8.03 -8.14
N VAL A 102 13.14 7.30 -7.06
CA VAL A 102 12.44 7.40 -5.79
C VAL A 102 13.40 7.34 -4.58
N SER A 103 12.91 7.88 -3.46
CA SER A 103 13.44 7.59 -2.12
C SER A 103 12.37 6.84 -1.33
N ALA A 104 12.77 5.88 -0.52
CA ALA A 104 11.85 5.06 0.28
C ALA A 104 12.36 4.95 1.72
N VAL A 105 11.44 4.96 2.68
CA VAL A 105 11.70 4.81 4.11
C VAL A 105 10.62 3.91 4.70
N SER A 106 11.01 2.89 5.46
CA SER A 106 10.11 2.08 6.27
C SER A 106 10.24 2.42 7.75
N SER A 107 9.15 2.25 8.48
CA SER A 107 9.08 2.38 9.93
C SER A 107 8.40 1.14 10.50
N ASN A 108 8.89 0.65 11.64
CA ASN A 108 8.34 -0.52 12.34
C ASN A 108 7.66 -0.06 13.62
N TYR A 109 6.61 -0.74 14.01
CA TYR A 109 5.80 -0.45 15.18
C TYR A 109 5.51 -1.72 15.96
N ASN A 110 5.43 -1.58 17.28
CA ASN A 110 4.90 -2.63 18.14
C ASN A 110 3.40 -2.42 18.36
N SER A 111 2.77 -3.40 18.98
CA SER A 111 1.34 -3.35 19.35
C SER A 111 1.03 -2.45 20.57
N THR A 112 1.96 -1.59 21.01
CA THR A 112 1.75 -0.64 22.08
C THR A 112 0.87 0.53 21.62
N ASP A 113 0.07 1.10 22.52
CA ASP A 113 -0.78 2.26 22.18
C ASP A 113 0.03 3.43 21.61
N PHE A 114 1.24 3.65 22.13
CA PHE A 114 2.14 4.70 21.67
C PHE A 114 2.59 4.45 20.21
N ASP A 115 3.05 3.24 19.88
CA ASP A 115 3.50 2.90 18.55
C ASP A 115 2.34 2.91 17.55
N GLN A 116 1.18 2.41 17.93
CA GLN A 116 -0.01 2.42 17.07
C GLN A 116 -0.51 3.85 16.79
N SER A 117 -0.47 4.73 17.77
CA SER A 117 -0.77 6.15 17.58
C SER A 117 0.24 6.82 16.62
N ASN A 118 1.52 6.49 16.74
CA ASN A 118 2.56 6.98 15.82
C ASN A 118 2.36 6.46 14.41
N ALA A 119 1.99 5.19 14.24
CA ALA A 119 1.69 4.61 12.93
C ALA A 119 0.52 5.34 12.25
N VAL A 120 -0.59 5.54 12.98
CA VAL A 120 -1.76 6.28 12.50
C VAL A 120 -1.40 7.73 12.14
N GLN A 121 -0.59 8.39 12.94
CA GLN A 121 -0.12 9.75 12.67
C GLN A 121 0.74 9.82 11.40
N GLN A 122 1.66 8.89 11.20
CA GLN A 122 2.47 8.82 9.96
C GLN A 122 1.61 8.57 8.71
N ILE A 123 0.57 7.75 8.82
CA ILE A 123 -0.37 7.50 7.72
C ILE A 123 -1.11 8.80 7.38
N LYS A 124 -1.61 9.49 8.39
CA LYS A 124 -2.28 10.78 8.22
C LYS A 124 -1.39 11.80 7.50
N GLU A 125 -0.16 11.99 7.99
CA GLU A 125 0.80 12.93 7.41
C GLU A 125 1.16 12.60 5.96
N ALA A 126 1.29 11.31 5.62
CA ALA A 126 1.54 10.92 4.23
C ALA A 126 0.37 11.31 3.32
N ILE A 127 -0.86 11.05 3.75
CA ILE A 127 -2.07 11.36 2.97
C ILE A 127 -2.28 12.87 2.86
N ASP A 128 -1.98 13.65 3.91
CA ASP A 128 -2.03 15.11 3.89
C ASP A 128 -1.01 15.70 2.89
N ASP A 129 0.16 15.08 2.76
CA ASP A 129 1.15 15.38 1.73
C ASP A 129 0.75 14.88 0.32
N SER A 130 -0.51 14.45 0.15
CA SER A 130 -1.05 13.89 -1.10
C SER A 130 -0.27 12.67 -1.61
N CYS A 131 0.26 11.87 -0.69
CA CYS A 131 1.05 10.68 -0.97
C CYS A 131 0.38 9.47 -0.31
N PRO A 132 0.13 8.37 -1.03
CA PRO A 132 -0.30 7.13 -0.39
C PRO A 132 0.82 6.56 0.48
N ILE A 133 0.50 5.60 1.34
CA ILE A 133 1.48 4.91 2.19
C ILE A 133 1.14 3.43 2.27
N MET A 134 2.13 2.54 2.15
CA MET A 134 1.90 1.11 2.39
C MET A 134 1.84 0.82 3.87
N ILE A 135 0.99 -0.10 4.24
CA ILE A 135 0.78 -0.61 5.59
C ILE A 135 0.96 -2.11 5.57
N ALA A 136 1.74 -2.66 6.50
CA ALA A 136 1.71 -4.06 6.87
C ALA A 136 0.82 -4.21 8.11
N GLU A 137 -0.28 -4.94 7.97
CA GLU A 137 -1.18 -5.30 9.06
C GLU A 137 -0.91 -6.73 9.51
N VAL A 138 -0.87 -6.96 10.84
CA VAL A 138 -0.71 -8.28 11.45
C VAL A 138 -2.03 -8.69 12.06
N PHE A 139 -2.52 -9.88 11.69
CA PHE A 139 -3.81 -10.40 12.12
C PHE A 139 -3.73 -11.14 13.45
N LYS A 140 -4.75 -11.01 14.28
CA LYS A 140 -4.91 -11.74 15.55
C LYS A 140 -4.86 -13.26 15.37
N GLY A 141 -5.30 -13.75 14.22
CA GLY A 141 -5.24 -15.18 13.85
C GLY A 141 -3.87 -15.65 13.33
N GLY A 142 -2.89 -14.76 13.26
CA GLY A 142 -1.59 -14.99 12.64
C GLY A 142 -1.55 -14.59 11.16
N GLY A 143 -0.33 -14.37 10.66
CA GLY A 143 -0.10 -13.87 9.32
C GLY A 143 -0.06 -12.34 9.24
N ALA A 144 0.54 -11.85 8.17
CA ALA A 144 0.64 -10.43 7.85
C ALA A 144 0.18 -10.17 6.42
N HIS A 145 -0.33 -8.97 6.17
CA HIS A 145 -0.82 -8.57 4.87
C HIS A 145 -0.41 -7.13 4.56
N ALA A 146 -0.06 -6.85 3.30
CA ALA A 146 0.35 -5.54 2.86
C ALA A 146 -0.73 -4.89 1.99
N ILE A 147 -1.13 -3.69 2.36
CA ILE A 147 -2.16 -2.88 1.68
C ILE A 147 -1.66 -1.46 1.46
N LEU A 148 -2.37 -0.68 0.65
CA LEU A 148 -2.02 0.69 0.32
C LEU A 148 -3.07 1.66 0.87
N ALA A 149 -2.74 2.44 1.89
CA ALA A 149 -3.60 3.51 2.40
C ALA A 149 -3.63 4.68 1.41
N VAL A 150 -4.84 5.14 1.09
CA VAL A 150 -5.11 6.18 0.09
C VAL A 150 -5.97 7.32 0.62
N GLY A 151 -6.47 7.21 1.83
CA GLY A 151 -7.31 8.24 2.45
C GLY A 151 -7.66 7.90 3.89
N TYR A 152 -8.29 8.84 4.57
CA TYR A 152 -8.80 8.67 5.92
C TYR A 152 -10.09 9.44 6.16
N GLU A 153 -10.79 9.09 7.24
CA GLU A 153 -11.97 9.79 7.73
C GLU A 153 -11.72 10.34 9.14
N PHE A 154 -12.12 11.59 9.32
CA PHE A 154 -12.09 12.31 10.59
C PHE A 154 -13.50 12.49 11.12
N CYS A 155 -13.71 12.22 12.39
CA CYS A 155 -14.95 12.50 13.09
C CYS A 155 -14.62 13.07 14.47
N ASN A 156 -15.19 14.24 14.81
CA ASN A 156 -14.94 14.94 16.09
C ASN A 156 -13.43 15.13 16.39
N ASP A 157 -12.69 15.60 15.39
CA ASP A 157 -11.23 15.83 15.45
C ASP A 157 -10.37 14.58 15.70
N GLU A 158 -10.96 13.39 15.63
CA GLU A 158 -10.26 12.12 15.73
C GLU A 158 -10.26 11.38 14.39
N LEU A 159 -9.15 10.73 14.05
CA LEU A 159 -9.07 9.85 12.90
C LEU A 159 -9.76 8.53 13.24
N THR A 160 -10.83 8.23 12.51
CA THR A 160 -11.68 7.07 12.79
C THR A 160 -11.49 5.92 11.82
N LYS A 161 -11.12 6.22 10.57
CA LYS A 161 -10.95 5.21 9.52
C LYS A 161 -9.80 5.57 8.58
N ILE A 162 -9.11 4.55 8.09
CA ILE A 162 -8.15 4.62 6.99
C ILE A 162 -8.74 3.84 5.82
N PHE A 163 -8.77 4.45 4.64
CA PHE A 163 -9.25 3.84 3.41
C PHE A 163 -8.08 3.25 2.63
N CYS A 164 -8.18 1.97 2.26
CA CYS A 164 -7.09 1.22 1.67
C CYS A 164 -7.46 0.56 0.34
N LEU A 165 -6.45 0.38 -0.51
CA LEU A 165 -6.46 -0.54 -1.63
C LEU A 165 -5.78 -1.82 -1.19
N ASP A 166 -6.55 -2.89 -1.14
CA ASP A 166 -6.11 -4.22 -0.80
C ASP A 166 -6.01 -5.08 -2.06
N PRO A 167 -4.84 -5.62 -2.39
CA PRO A 167 -4.69 -6.48 -3.56
C PRO A 167 -5.40 -7.83 -3.43
N GLY A 168 -5.74 -8.26 -2.22
CA GLY A 168 -6.46 -9.52 -1.97
C GLY A 168 -7.93 -9.50 -2.38
N TYR A 169 -8.51 -8.31 -2.60
CA TYR A 169 -9.93 -8.19 -2.90
C TYR A 169 -10.19 -7.41 -4.18
N PRO A 170 -11.28 -7.74 -4.91
CA PRO A 170 -11.71 -6.94 -6.05
C PRO A 170 -12.14 -5.55 -5.61
N ILE A 171 -11.99 -4.57 -6.49
CA ILE A 171 -12.50 -3.21 -6.30
C ILE A 171 -13.60 -2.94 -7.32
N ALA A 172 -14.73 -2.41 -6.86
CA ALA A 172 -15.79 -1.95 -7.75
C ALA A 172 -15.32 -0.72 -8.55
N ASP A 173 -15.73 -0.62 -9.82
CA ASP A 173 -15.26 0.44 -10.73
C ASP A 173 -15.59 1.86 -10.26
N TYR A 174 -16.59 2.03 -9.40
CA TYR A 174 -17.00 3.31 -8.81
C TYR A 174 -16.35 3.59 -7.45
N SER A 175 -15.57 2.64 -6.89
CA SER A 175 -14.96 2.78 -5.56
C SER A 175 -13.52 3.30 -5.63
N TYR A 176 -13.10 4.02 -4.58
CA TYR A 176 -11.72 4.48 -4.40
C TYR A 176 -10.94 3.62 -3.42
N TRP A 177 -11.58 2.69 -2.73
CA TRP A 177 -11.00 1.73 -1.78
C TRP A 177 -11.85 0.45 -1.75
N ASN A 178 -11.26 -0.62 -1.27
CA ASN A 178 -11.94 -1.92 -1.07
C ASN A 178 -11.72 -2.49 0.34
N THR A 179 -10.93 -1.83 1.17
CA THR A 179 -10.68 -2.19 2.57
C THR A 179 -10.64 -0.94 3.43
N VAL A 180 -11.11 -1.06 4.67
CA VAL A 180 -11.12 0.02 5.66
C VAL A 180 -10.49 -0.49 6.96
N ILE A 181 -9.46 0.20 7.44
CA ILE A 181 -8.99 0.03 8.81
C ILE A 181 -9.78 0.97 9.70
N ARG A 182 -10.56 0.43 10.62
CA ARG A 182 -11.21 1.18 11.68
C ARG A 182 -10.23 1.37 12.84
N ILE A 183 -9.97 2.61 13.19
CA ILE A 183 -9.16 2.97 14.33
C ILE A 183 -10.05 2.88 15.57
N ASN A 184 -9.68 2.03 16.50
CA ASN A 184 -10.44 1.82 17.72
C ASN A 184 -9.69 2.42 18.91
N ASP A 185 -10.44 2.96 19.88
CA ASP A 185 -9.94 3.39 21.20
C ASP A 185 -9.67 2.21 22.15
N ALA A 186 -9.14 1.14 21.62
CA ALA A 186 -8.90 -0.08 22.37
C ALA A 186 -7.56 -0.02 23.13
N LYS A 187 -7.43 0.96 24.05
CA LYS A 187 -6.23 1.12 24.89
C LYS A 187 -5.85 -0.18 25.60
N GLY A 188 -4.57 -0.52 25.55
CA GLY A 188 -4.01 -1.72 26.18
C GLY A 188 -4.28 -3.03 25.44
N LYS A 189 -4.87 -3.01 24.25
CA LYS A 189 -5.07 -4.23 23.43
C LYS A 189 -3.96 -4.38 22.39
N VAL A 190 -3.40 -5.60 22.29
CA VAL A 190 -2.40 -5.96 21.29
C VAL A 190 -2.91 -5.69 19.87
N TYR A 191 -4.15 -6.06 19.58
CA TYR A 191 -4.81 -5.81 18.29
C TYR A 191 -5.78 -4.65 18.46
N SER A 192 -5.27 -3.45 18.30
CA SER A 192 -5.99 -2.21 18.64
C SER A 192 -6.89 -1.69 17.53
N HIS A 193 -6.79 -2.24 16.31
CA HIS A 193 -7.57 -1.81 15.16
C HIS A 193 -8.35 -2.95 14.54
N THR A 194 -9.27 -2.64 13.62
CA THR A 194 -10.05 -3.63 12.88
C THR A 194 -9.95 -3.38 11.39
N SER A 195 -9.44 -4.34 10.64
CA SER A 195 -9.44 -4.35 9.17
C SER A 195 -10.74 -4.95 8.66
N ILE A 196 -11.42 -4.23 7.79
CA ILE A 196 -12.74 -4.58 7.24
C ILE A 196 -12.65 -4.58 5.72
N SER A 197 -12.87 -5.74 5.12
CA SER A 197 -12.98 -5.94 3.67
C SER A 197 -14.35 -6.54 3.31
N ASP A 198 -14.59 -6.89 2.05
CA ASP A 198 -15.91 -7.31 1.53
C ASP A 198 -16.66 -8.32 2.43
N LYS A 199 -15.97 -9.36 2.93
CA LYS A 199 -16.59 -10.43 3.73
C LYS A 199 -15.86 -10.75 5.02
N GLN A 200 -14.84 -9.98 5.37
CA GLN A 200 -13.98 -10.27 6.51
C GLN A 200 -13.84 -9.06 7.42
N MET A 201 -13.78 -9.35 8.71
CA MET A 201 -13.47 -8.39 9.75
C MET A 201 -12.44 -9.03 10.67
N ASN A 202 -11.25 -8.45 10.70
CA ASN A 202 -10.13 -9.00 11.45
C ASN A 202 -9.58 -7.96 12.45
N ASP A 203 -9.34 -8.38 13.68
CA ASP A 203 -8.57 -7.57 14.64
C ASP A 203 -7.09 -7.56 14.20
N ILE A 204 -6.51 -6.37 14.12
CA ILE A 204 -5.15 -6.15 13.63
C ILE A 204 -4.37 -5.16 14.51
N TYR A 205 -3.04 -5.16 14.34
CA TYR A 205 -2.21 -4.00 14.62
C TYR A 205 -1.37 -3.64 13.37
N ILE A 206 -0.91 -2.40 13.28
CA ILE A 206 -0.03 -1.93 12.20
C ILE A 206 1.40 -2.25 12.61
N ASP A 207 2.09 -3.09 11.84
CA ASP A 207 3.46 -3.56 12.09
C ASP A 207 4.51 -2.72 11.39
N GLU A 208 4.29 -2.43 10.11
CA GLU A 208 5.19 -1.61 9.32
C GLU A 208 4.42 -0.58 8.49
N THR A 209 5.07 0.56 8.23
CA THR A 209 4.67 1.47 7.14
C THR A 209 5.84 1.67 6.17
N LEU A 210 5.52 1.90 4.89
CA LEU A 210 6.50 2.24 3.86
C LEU A 210 6.05 3.48 3.10
N ARG A 211 6.84 4.53 3.19
CA ARG A 211 6.65 5.79 2.47
C ARG A 211 7.66 5.92 1.33
N ILE A 212 7.15 6.21 0.13
CA ILE A 212 7.96 6.40 -1.07
C ILE A 212 7.71 7.82 -1.62
N ARG A 213 8.78 8.54 -1.92
CA ARG A 213 8.71 9.87 -2.55
C ARG A 213 9.40 9.81 -3.91
N LYS A 214 8.75 10.39 -4.91
CA LYS A 214 9.39 10.65 -6.21
C LYS A 214 10.50 11.69 -6.05
N ARG A 215 11.63 11.48 -6.70
CA ARG A 215 12.74 12.44 -6.79
C ARG A 215 12.59 13.40 -7.95
#